data_bafcbd431e64713dc3627bb3f2566b78
#
_entry.id   bafcbd431e64713dc3627bb3f2566b78
#
_cell.length_a   1.000
_cell.length_b   1.000
_cell.length_c   1.000
_cell.angle_alpha   90.00
_cell.angle_beta   90.00
_cell.angle_gamma   90.00
#
_symmetry.space_group_name_H-M   'P 1'
#
loop_
_entity.id
_entity.type
_entity.pdbx_description
1 polymer ?
#
loop_
_entity_poly.entity_id
_entity_poly.type
_entity_poly.pdbx_seq_one_letter_code
_entity_poly.pdbx_strand_id
1 'polypeptide(L)'
;MVVDREGIAPTAADWQRHVLDLEGRPAPAGYDAGPLLALAQRRHAELQRAIDARDWFDPWIYPNDEEESPSEAVLPWVAGFAAAQDLFPALMSMNAPDLVEPLALVYLHFDPEDLEDADALAAVIETIEPPADLAEAVQDLVRAMMLIADVTRPRRVAPQPQRRPGPRKPPRRR
;
A
#
# COMPACT_ATOMS: atom_id res chain seq x y z
N MET A 1 -2.41 -1.75 -4.87
CA MET A 1 -1.18 -0.92 -4.98
C MET A 1 -0.08 -1.80 -5.53
N VAL A 2 0.58 -1.41 -6.59
CA VAL A 2 1.54 -2.28 -7.25
C VAL A 2 2.94 -1.71 -7.10
N VAL A 3 3.86 -2.63 -6.78
CA VAL A 3 5.27 -2.37 -6.57
C VAL A 3 5.96 -2.28 -7.91
N ASP A 4 6.46 -1.10 -8.27
CA ASP A 4 7.33 -0.94 -9.43
C ASP A 4 8.80 -0.97 -9.00
N ARG A 5 9.37 -2.16 -9.02
CA ARG A 5 10.82 -2.33 -9.17
C ARG A 5 11.02 -3.04 -10.51
N GLU A 6 11.55 -2.36 -11.50
CA GLU A 6 11.95 -2.97 -12.80
C GLU A 6 10.83 -3.26 -13.80
N GLY A 7 9.75 -2.46 -13.84
CA GLY A 7 8.73 -2.59 -14.88
C GLY A 7 7.77 -3.78 -14.68
N ILE A 8 7.62 -4.29 -13.45
CA ILE A 8 6.70 -5.39 -13.09
C ILE A 8 5.36 -4.84 -12.57
N ALA A 9 5.14 -3.51 -12.60
CA ALA A 9 3.83 -2.94 -12.25
C ALA A 9 2.78 -3.44 -13.25
N PRO A 10 1.64 -4.02 -12.79
CA PRO A 10 0.58 -4.39 -13.70
C PRO A 10 0.10 -3.18 -14.47
N THR A 11 -0.12 -3.39 -15.75
CA THR A 11 -0.72 -2.36 -16.61
C THR A 11 -2.17 -2.11 -16.21
N ALA A 12 -2.74 -1.00 -16.67
CA ALA A 12 -4.16 -0.74 -16.44
C ALA A 12 -5.05 -1.90 -16.94
N ALA A 13 -4.70 -2.54 -18.05
CA ALA A 13 -5.43 -3.68 -18.59
C ALA A 13 -5.38 -4.91 -17.64
N ASP A 14 -4.28 -5.12 -16.94
CA ASP A 14 -4.12 -6.27 -16.06
C ASP A 14 -5.03 -6.19 -14.83
N TRP A 15 -5.13 -5.04 -14.17
CA TRP A 15 -5.95 -4.91 -12.97
C TRP A 15 -7.41 -4.53 -13.24
N GLN A 16 -7.72 -3.83 -14.34
CA GLN A 16 -9.09 -3.38 -14.63
C GLN A 16 -10.08 -4.51 -14.84
N ARG A 17 -9.65 -5.64 -15.39
CA ARG A 17 -10.51 -6.82 -15.53
C ARG A 17 -11.02 -7.35 -14.19
N HIS A 18 -10.30 -7.08 -13.09
CA HIS A 18 -10.65 -7.52 -11.74
C HIS A 18 -11.53 -6.52 -10.99
N VAL A 19 -11.85 -5.36 -11.57
CA VAL A 19 -12.73 -4.34 -10.94
C VAL A 19 -14.18 -4.79 -10.84
N LEU A 20 -14.64 -5.55 -11.80
CA LEU A 20 -16.02 -6.06 -11.86
C LEU A 20 -16.16 -7.48 -11.28
N ASP A 21 -15.11 -8.24 -11.38
CA ASP A 21 -15.10 -9.65 -11.03
C ASP A 21 -13.68 -10.03 -10.64
N LEU A 22 -13.51 -10.56 -9.42
CA LEU A 22 -12.17 -10.89 -8.89
C LEU A 22 -11.43 -11.91 -9.77
N GLU A 23 -12.15 -12.81 -10.43
CA GLU A 23 -11.55 -13.79 -11.36
C GLU A 23 -11.30 -13.21 -12.76
N GLY A 24 -11.62 -11.93 -12.97
CA GLY A 24 -11.39 -11.23 -14.25
C GLY A 24 -12.33 -11.68 -15.38
N ARG A 25 -13.48 -12.24 -15.04
CA ARG A 25 -14.51 -12.61 -16.03
C ARG A 25 -15.08 -11.36 -16.72
N PRO A 26 -15.50 -11.48 -17.98
CA PRO A 26 -16.07 -10.34 -18.69
C PRO A 26 -17.41 -9.92 -18.07
N ALA A 27 -17.71 -8.62 -18.17
CA ALA A 27 -19.00 -8.09 -17.76
C ALA A 27 -20.18 -8.81 -18.45
N PRO A 28 -21.35 -8.90 -17.80
CA PRO A 28 -22.55 -9.47 -18.40
C PRO A 28 -22.90 -8.77 -19.72
N ALA A 29 -23.48 -9.52 -20.66
CA ALA A 29 -23.91 -8.97 -21.94
C ALA A 29 -24.87 -7.79 -21.75
N GLY A 30 -24.58 -6.67 -22.40
CA GLY A 30 -25.37 -5.44 -22.31
C GLY A 30 -25.00 -4.51 -21.14
N TYR A 31 -24.09 -4.90 -20.25
CA TYR A 31 -23.59 -4.03 -19.20
C TYR A 31 -22.46 -3.12 -19.74
N ASP A 32 -22.64 -1.80 -19.62
CA ASP A 32 -21.58 -0.82 -19.94
C ASP A 32 -20.69 -0.60 -18.72
N ALA A 33 -19.52 -1.22 -18.70
CA ALA A 33 -18.51 -1.06 -17.67
C ALA A 33 -17.72 0.25 -17.77
N GLY A 34 -17.82 1.00 -18.87
CA GLY A 34 -17.01 2.17 -19.15
C GLY A 34 -17.02 3.21 -18.03
N PRO A 35 -18.17 3.65 -17.51
CA PRO A 35 -18.22 4.64 -16.42
C PRO A 35 -17.53 4.16 -15.15
N LEU A 36 -17.72 2.89 -14.74
CA LEU A 36 -17.10 2.32 -13.56
C LEU A 36 -15.57 2.20 -13.71
N LEU A 37 -15.11 1.73 -14.85
CA LEU A 37 -13.68 1.63 -15.15
C LEU A 37 -13.00 3.02 -15.16
N ALA A 38 -13.67 4.05 -15.69
CA ALA A 38 -13.17 5.41 -15.65
C ALA A 38 -13.02 5.95 -14.21
N LEU A 39 -14.00 5.65 -13.33
CA LEU A 39 -13.92 5.99 -11.91
C LEU A 39 -12.77 5.25 -11.21
N ALA A 40 -12.63 3.94 -11.45
CA ALA A 40 -11.54 3.15 -10.88
C ALA A 40 -10.16 3.65 -11.34
N GLN A 41 -9.99 3.99 -12.62
CA GLN A 41 -8.75 4.60 -13.14
C GLN A 41 -8.42 5.92 -12.47
N ARG A 42 -9.42 6.80 -12.33
CA ARG A 42 -9.23 8.08 -11.64
C ARG A 42 -8.80 7.86 -10.19
N ARG A 43 -9.49 6.97 -9.47
CA ARG A 43 -9.15 6.65 -8.08
C ARG A 43 -7.76 6.05 -7.95
N HIS A 44 -7.40 5.11 -8.82
CA HIS A 44 -6.05 4.55 -8.88
C HIS A 44 -4.99 5.65 -9.05
N ALA A 45 -5.20 6.60 -9.98
CA ALA A 45 -4.27 7.70 -10.21
C ALA A 45 -4.19 8.68 -9.01
N GLU A 46 -5.27 8.88 -8.27
CA GLU A 46 -5.30 9.66 -7.02
C GLU A 46 -4.48 8.99 -5.93
N LEU A 47 -4.71 7.70 -5.70
CA LEU A 47 -3.96 6.90 -4.72
C LEU A 47 -2.47 6.85 -5.05
N GLN A 48 -2.11 6.60 -6.32
CA GLN A 48 -0.70 6.60 -6.74
C GLN A 48 -0.02 7.94 -6.44
N ARG A 49 -0.65 9.06 -6.75
CA ARG A 49 -0.08 10.40 -6.47
C ARG A 49 0.09 10.64 -4.96
N ALA A 50 -0.91 10.31 -4.15
CA ALA A 50 -0.83 10.48 -2.70
C ALA A 50 0.28 9.60 -2.10
N ILE A 51 0.34 8.33 -2.48
CA ILE A 51 1.36 7.39 -1.99
C ILE A 51 2.77 7.83 -2.44
N ASP A 52 2.95 8.28 -3.68
CA ASP A 52 4.25 8.76 -4.17
C ASP A 52 4.69 10.05 -3.46
N ALA A 53 3.74 10.93 -3.15
CA ALA A 53 3.99 12.13 -2.35
C ALA A 53 4.18 11.84 -0.85
N ARG A 54 3.80 10.63 -0.39
CA ARG A 54 3.67 10.29 1.06
C ARG A 54 2.67 11.21 1.75
N ASP A 55 1.60 11.56 1.03
CA ASP A 55 0.49 12.33 1.55
C ASP A 55 -0.65 11.41 2.00
N TRP A 56 -1.46 11.93 2.90
CA TRP A 56 -2.67 11.25 3.34
C TRP A 56 -3.59 10.94 2.15
N PHE A 57 -4.24 9.78 2.22
CA PHE A 57 -5.37 9.42 1.34
C PHE A 57 -6.50 8.80 2.17
N ASP A 58 -7.73 9.03 1.78
CA ASP A 58 -8.88 8.39 2.37
C ASP A 58 -9.05 6.97 1.76
N PRO A 59 -8.96 5.88 2.53
CA PRO A 59 -9.13 4.52 2.02
C PRO A 59 -10.59 4.15 1.67
N TRP A 60 -11.56 5.05 1.93
CA TRP A 60 -12.99 4.82 1.70
C TRP A 60 -13.54 3.64 2.50
N ILE A 61 -13.28 3.65 3.77
CA ILE A 61 -13.82 2.67 4.71
C ILE A 61 -15.11 3.22 5.31
N TYR A 62 -16.17 2.45 5.19
CA TYR A 62 -17.50 2.79 5.69
C TYR A 62 -17.99 1.64 6.58
N PRO A 63 -18.16 1.84 7.90
CA PRO A 63 -18.70 0.81 8.76
C PRO A 63 -20.17 0.49 8.35
N ASN A 64 -20.55 -0.77 8.47
CA ASN A 64 -21.91 -1.21 8.14
C ASN A 64 -22.91 -0.83 9.23
N ASP A 65 -22.46 -0.82 10.49
CA ASP A 65 -23.25 -0.37 11.64
C ASP A 65 -22.38 0.30 12.71
N GLU A 66 -23.02 0.87 13.74
CA GLU A 66 -22.34 1.58 14.82
C GLU A 66 -21.69 0.64 15.86
N GLU A 67 -22.04 -0.65 15.85
CA GLU A 67 -21.54 -1.65 16.80
C GLU A 67 -20.35 -2.44 16.22
N GLU A 68 -20.02 -2.24 14.95
CA GLU A 68 -18.93 -2.91 14.26
C GLU A 68 -17.57 -2.54 14.89
N SER A 69 -16.75 -3.55 15.18
CA SER A 69 -15.40 -3.30 15.70
C SER A 69 -14.52 -2.61 14.64
N PRO A 70 -13.46 -1.87 15.04
CA PRO A 70 -12.54 -1.25 14.10
C PRO A 70 -11.96 -2.23 13.06
N SER A 71 -11.64 -3.46 13.48
CA SER A 71 -11.11 -4.49 12.59
C SER A 71 -12.15 -4.99 11.58
N GLU A 72 -13.40 -5.22 12.01
CA GLU A 72 -14.49 -5.61 11.11
C GLU A 72 -14.77 -4.52 10.07
N ALA A 73 -14.78 -3.26 10.47
CA ALA A 73 -15.01 -2.13 9.57
C ALA A 73 -13.96 -2.00 8.47
N VAL A 74 -12.68 -2.30 8.77
CA VAL A 74 -11.60 -2.22 7.79
C VAL A 74 -11.38 -3.52 7.01
N LEU A 75 -11.93 -4.64 7.48
CA LEU A 75 -11.72 -5.97 6.89
C LEU A 75 -12.01 -6.03 5.38
N PRO A 76 -13.09 -5.43 4.82
CA PRO A 76 -13.31 -5.46 3.38
C PRO A 76 -12.18 -4.81 2.57
N TRP A 77 -11.55 -3.76 3.11
CA TRP A 77 -10.42 -3.09 2.48
C TRP A 77 -9.16 -3.98 2.52
N VAL A 78 -8.90 -4.59 3.67
CA VAL A 78 -7.76 -5.49 3.89
C VAL A 78 -7.89 -6.75 3.04
N ALA A 79 -9.09 -7.34 2.96
CA ALA A 79 -9.38 -8.47 2.08
C ALA A 79 -9.13 -8.12 0.59
N GLY A 80 -9.51 -6.91 0.18
CA GLY A 80 -9.19 -6.41 -1.17
C GLY A 80 -7.68 -6.25 -1.40
N PHE A 81 -6.93 -5.83 -0.37
CA PHE A 81 -5.47 -5.78 -0.45
C PHE A 81 -4.86 -7.18 -0.58
N ALA A 82 -5.29 -8.15 0.24
CA ALA A 82 -4.83 -9.53 0.17
C ALA A 82 -5.13 -10.16 -1.19
N ALA A 83 -6.36 -10.04 -1.68
CA ALA A 83 -6.74 -10.52 -3.02
C ALA A 83 -5.87 -9.89 -4.13
N ALA A 84 -5.49 -8.60 -3.99
CA ALA A 84 -4.57 -7.98 -4.93
C ALA A 84 -3.15 -8.56 -4.86
N GLN A 85 -2.69 -9.05 -3.70
CA GLN A 85 -1.40 -9.74 -3.58
C GLN A 85 -1.41 -11.11 -4.23
N ASP A 86 -2.53 -11.83 -4.17
CA ASP A 86 -2.69 -13.11 -4.87
C ASP A 86 -2.63 -12.94 -6.40
N LEU A 87 -3.25 -11.88 -6.90
CA LEU A 87 -3.23 -11.55 -8.33
C LEU A 87 -1.88 -10.99 -8.79
N PHE A 88 -1.17 -10.27 -7.94
CA PHE A 88 0.06 -9.55 -8.23
C PHE A 88 1.11 -9.78 -7.13
N PRO A 89 1.75 -10.96 -7.06
CA PRO A 89 2.55 -11.40 -5.92
C PRO A 89 3.93 -10.71 -5.79
N ALA A 90 4.22 -9.69 -6.61
CA ALA A 90 5.52 -9.03 -6.62
C ALA A 90 5.93 -8.47 -5.25
N LEU A 91 4.98 -7.93 -4.46
CA LEU A 91 5.25 -7.42 -3.12
C LEU A 91 5.69 -8.52 -2.17
N MET A 92 4.93 -9.62 -2.12
CA MET A 92 5.22 -10.76 -1.22
C MET A 92 6.51 -11.47 -1.60
N SER A 93 6.86 -11.46 -2.91
CA SER A 93 8.10 -12.06 -3.43
C SER A 93 9.36 -11.26 -3.11
N MET A 94 9.26 -10.02 -2.61
CA MET A 94 10.42 -9.17 -2.33
C MET A 94 11.28 -9.66 -1.17
N ASN A 95 10.73 -10.47 -0.26
CA ASN A 95 11.40 -11.01 0.92
C ASN A 95 12.26 -9.96 1.66
N ALA A 96 11.72 -8.74 1.83
CA ALA A 96 12.39 -7.62 2.46
C ALA A 96 11.98 -7.55 3.95
N PRO A 97 12.92 -7.62 4.91
CA PRO A 97 12.60 -7.55 6.34
C PRO A 97 11.79 -6.31 6.73
N ASP A 98 12.04 -5.18 6.07
CA ASP A 98 11.36 -3.91 6.32
C ASP A 98 9.87 -3.91 5.88
N LEU A 99 9.40 -4.98 5.23
CA LEU A 99 8.00 -5.17 4.88
C LEU A 99 7.20 -5.89 5.98
N VAL A 100 7.84 -6.58 6.92
CA VAL A 100 7.14 -7.41 7.91
C VAL A 100 6.24 -6.57 8.81
N GLU A 101 6.76 -5.48 9.40
CA GLU A 101 5.97 -4.58 10.26
C GLU A 101 4.78 -3.94 9.52
N PRO A 102 4.95 -3.29 8.36
CA PRO A 102 3.80 -2.70 7.66
C PRO A 102 2.80 -3.73 7.14
N LEU A 103 3.22 -4.93 6.77
CA LEU A 103 2.29 -6.00 6.44
C LEU A 103 1.54 -6.50 7.67
N ALA A 104 2.20 -6.61 8.83
CA ALA A 104 1.55 -6.96 10.08
C ALA A 104 0.43 -5.96 10.45
N LEU A 105 0.65 -4.64 10.26
CA LEU A 105 -0.38 -3.60 10.44
C LEU A 105 -1.60 -3.76 9.51
N VAL A 106 -1.43 -4.38 8.35
CA VAL A 106 -2.54 -4.67 7.44
C VAL A 106 -3.23 -5.97 7.82
N TYR A 107 -2.46 -7.02 8.08
CA TYR A 107 -2.99 -8.37 8.27
C TYR A 107 -3.51 -8.65 9.68
N LEU A 108 -3.26 -7.78 10.67
CA LEU A 108 -3.77 -7.92 12.04
C LEU A 108 -5.30 -7.92 12.15
N HIS A 109 -5.99 -7.51 11.08
CA HIS A 109 -7.45 -7.47 11.01
C HIS A 109 -8.08 -8.78 10.54
N PHE A 110 -7.28 -9.74 10.07
CA PHE A 110 -7.74 -11.09 9.76
C PHE A 110 -7.81 -11.96 11.01
N ASP A 111 -8.62 -13.00 10.93
CA ASP A 111 -8.53 -14.06 11.92
C ASP A 111 -7.14 -14.74 11.84
N PRO A 112 -6.46 -14.99 12.97
CA PRO A 112 -5.18 -15.69 12.96
C PRO A 112 -5.23 -17.05 12.23
N GLU A 113 -6.38 -17.72 12.21
CA GLU A 113 -6.58 -18.99 11.51
C GLU A 113 -6.53 -18.83 9.96
N ASP A 114 -6.77 -17.61 9.44
CA ASP A 114 -6.70 -17.31 8.00
C ASP A 114 -5.27 -16.98 7.52
N LEU A 115 -4.31 -16.87 8.44
CA LEU A 115 -2.91 -16.52 8.15
C LEU A 115 -2.04 -17.77 7.99
N GLU A 116 -2.36 -18.63 7.02
CA GLU A 116 -1.57 -19.83 6.72
C GLU A 116 -0.14 -19.46 6.26
N ASP A 117 0.87 -20.23 6.74
CA ASP A 117 2.29 -20.14 6.35
C ASP A 117 2.99 -18.77 6.62
N ALA A 118 2.48 -17.96 7.56
CA ALA A 118 3.00 -16.60 7.81
C ALA A 118 3.65 -16.45 9.22
N ASP A 119 4.40 -17.44 9.70
CA ASP A 119 4.98 -17.46 11.08
C ASP A 119 5.67 -16.14 11.49
N ALA A 120 6.47 -15.55 10.60
CA ALA A 120 7.17 -14.29 10.89
C ALA A 120 6.20 -13.10 11.00
N LEU A 121 5.12 -13.10 10.24
CA LEU A 121 4.07 -12.08 10.27
C LEU A 121 3.21 -12.24 11.51
N ALA A 122 2.79 -13.47 11.83
CA ALA A 122 2.01 -13.80 13.02
C ALA A 122 2.74 -13.39 14.31
N ALA A 123 4.05 -13.68 14.40
CA ALA A 123 4.87 -13.29 15.55
C ALA A 123 4.94 -11.75 15.76
N VAL A 124 4.89 -10.97 14.70
CA VAL A 124 4.84 -9.50 14.80
C VAL A 124 3.43 -9.02 15.13
N ILE A 125 2.39 -9.60 14.53
CA ILE A 125 0.99 -9.29 14.82
C ILE A 125 0.68 -9.47 16.31
N GLU A 126 1.17 -10.53 16.94
CA GLU A 126 1.00 -10.79 18.39
C GLU A 126 1.58 -9.66 19.27
N THR A 127 2.49 -8.85 18.76
CA THR A 127 3.10 -7.73 19.50
C THR A 127 2.41 -6.39 19.26
N ILE A 128 1.49 -6.31 18.29
CA ILE A 128 0.77 -5.09 17.96
C ILE A 128 -0.51 -5.00 18.78
N GLU A 129 -0.71 -3.85 19.42
CA GLU A 129 -1.97 -3.57 20.11
C GLU A 129 -3.07 -3.30 19.03
N PRO A 130 -4.24 -3.96 19.12
CA PRO A 130 -5.34 -3.68 18.20
C PRO A 130 -5.81 -2.22 18.30
N PRO A 131 -6.25 -1.61 17.19
CA PRO A 131 -6.68 -0.22 17.18
C PRO A 131 -7.87 -0.01 18.12
N ALA A 132 -7.83 1.08 18.91
CA ALA A 132 -8.87 1.41 19.87
C ALA A 132 -10.16 1.91 19.22
N ASP A 133 -10.06 2.50 18.03
CA ASP A 133 -11.19 3.00 17.27
C ASP A 133 -10.95 2.95 15.76
N LEU A 134 -11.99 3.25 14.97
CA LEU A 134 -11.90 3.23 13.51
C LEU A 134 -10.92 4.26 12.96
N ALA A 135 -10.75 5.40 13.61
CA ALA A 135 -9.84 6.44 13.14
C ALA A 135 -8.39 5.97 13.26
N GLU A 136 -8.04 5.27 14.34
CA GLU A 136 -6.73 4.65 14.53
C GLU A 136 -6.49 3.54 13.51
N ALA A 137 -7.46 2.63 13.30
CA ALA A 137 -7.36 1.57 12.29
C ALA A 137 -7.10 2.13 10.89
N VAL A 138 -7.82 3.20 10.50
CA VAL A 138 -7.62 3.89 9.21
C VAL A 138 -6.24 4.54 9.13
N GLN A 139 -5.77 5.17 10.21
CA GLN A 139 -4.43 5.78 10.25
C GLN A 139 -3.34 4.73 10.09
N ASP A 140 -3.46 3.59 10.74
CA ASP A 140 -2.50 2.50 10.66
C ASP A 140 -2.45 1.88 9.26
N LEU A 141 -3.59 1.70 8.60
CA LEU A 141 -3.63 1.26 7.21
C LEU A 141 -2.93 2.25 6.26
N VAL A 142 -3.20 3.55 6.39
CA VAL A 142 -2.54 4.57 5.56
C VAL A 142 -1.05 4.61 5.84
N ARG A 143 -0.63 4.54 7.12
CA ARG A 143 0.77 4.45 7.53
C ARG A 143 1.45 3.21 6.95
N ALA A 144 0.83 2.05 7.03
CA ALA A 144 1.34 0.81 6.46
C ALA A 144 1.61 0.96 4.95
N MET A 145 0.67 1.57 4.20
CA MET A 145 0.85 1.83 2.77
C MET A 145 2.05 2.75 2.48
N MET A 146 2.30 3.76 3.32
CA MET A 146 3.46 4.65 3.17
C MET A 146 4.77 3.91 3.45
N LEU A 147 4.82 3.09 4.49
CA LEU A 147 6.00 2.27 4.83
C LEU A 147 6.30 1.25 3.72
N ILE A 148 5.29 0.56 3.20
CA ILE A 148 5.43 -0.32 2.04
C ILE A 148 5.98 0.47 0.83
N ALA A 149 5.49 1.69 0.61
CA ALA A 149 5.97 2.53 -0.47
C ALA A 149 7.42 2.98 -0.27
N ASP A 150 7.89 3.19 0.97
CA ASP A 150 9.30 3.54 1.23
C ASP A 150 10.25 2.40 0.88
N VAL A 151 9.83 1.15 1.09
CA VAL A 151 10.61 -0.04 0.70
C VAL A 151 10.53 -0.27 -0.81
N THR A 152 9.33 -0.20 -1.39
CA THR A 152 9.09 -0.58 -2.78
C THR A 152 9.42 0.50 -3.79
N ARG A 153 9.29 1.78 -3.39
CA ARG A 153 9.52 2.99 -4.19
C ARG A 153 10.29 4.03 -3.39
N PRO A 154 11.56 3.75 -3.01
CA PRO A 154 12.35 4.67 -2.19
C PRO A 154 12.50 6.02 -2.89
N ARG A 155 12.30 7.10 -2.13
CA ARG A 155 12.53 8.45 -2.63
C ARG A 155 14.01 8.61 -2.98
N ARG A 156 14.32 9.01 -4.20
CA ARG A 156 15.69 9.37 -4.58
C ARG A 156 16.05 10.65 -3.82
N VAL A 157 16.91 10.53 -2.83
CA VAL A 157 17.54 11.70 -2.20
C VAL A 157 18.39 12.36 -3.27
N ALA A 158 18.03 13.58 -3.69
CA ALA A 158 18.86 14.33 -4.60
C ALA A 158 20.27 14.48 -3.98
N PRO A 159 21.36 14.24 -4.73
CA PRO A 159 22.71 14.40 -4.20
C PRO A 159 22.85 15.82 -3.64
N GLN A 160 23.17 15.94 -2.35
CA GLN A 160 23.47 17.25 -1.79
C GLN A 160 24.58 17.89 -2.61
N PRO A 161 24.40 19.13 -3.11
CA PRO A 161 25.46 19.79 -3.84
C PRO A 161 26.71 19.84 -2.93
N GLN A 162 27.75 19.12 -3.32
CA GLN A 162 29.02 19.15 -2.62
C GLN A 162 29.46 20.62 -2.54
N ARG A 163 29.52 21.17 -1.35
CA ARG A 163 30.10 22.50 -1.13
C ARG A 163 31.49 22.47 -1.73
N ARG A 164 31.69 23.13 -2.87
CA ARG A 164 33.02 23.34 -3.45
C ARG A 164 33.90 23.95 -2.36
N PRO A 165 35.08 23.38 -2.08
CA PRO A 165 36.03 24.02 -1.18
C PRO A 165 36.31 25.45 -1.65
N GLY A 166 36.05 26.42 -0.79
CA GLY A 166 36.33 27.83 -1.12
C GLY A 166 37.78 28.03 -1.49
N PRO A 167 38.12 29.04 -2.32
CA PRO A 167 39.47 29.29 -2.76
C PRO A 167 40.38 29.48 -1.53
N ARG A 168 41.48 28.70 -1.47
CA ARG A 168 42.52 28.83 -0.45
C ARG A 168 43.10 30.24 -0.49
N LYS A 169 43.03 30.98 0.60
CA LYS A 169 43.71 32.26 0.74
C LYS A 169 45.20 32.06 0.48
N PRO A 170 45.83 32.94 -0.34
CA PRO A 170 47.26 32.85 -0.59
C PRO A 170 48.04 33.16 0.70
N PRO A 171 49.22 32.55 0.89
CA PRO A 171 50.04 32.79 2.07
C PRO A 171 50.51 34.25 2.09
N ARG A 172 50.38 34.93 3.23
CA ARG A 172 50.93 36.26 3.46
C ARG A 172 52.44 36.14 3.43
N ARG A 173 53.09 36.81 2.47
CA ARG A 173 54.55 37.05 2.50
C ARG A 173 54.87 37.98 3.65
N ARG A 174 55.87 37.60 4.45
CA ARG A 174 56.54 38.48 5.41
C ARG A 174 57.61 39.29 4.68
#